data_9782168d60bd7eba1d9e5e583f7d9e71
#
_entry.id   9782168d60bd7eba1d9e5e583f7d9e71
#
_cell.length_a   1.000
_cell.length_b   1.000
_cell.length_c   1.000
_cell.angle_alpha   90.00
_cell.angle_beta   90.00
_cell.angle_gamma   90.00
#
_symmetry.space_group_name_H-M   'P 1'
#
loop_
_entity.id
_entity.type
_entity.pdbx_description
1 polymer ?
#
loop_
_entity_poly.entity_id
_entity_poly.type
_entity_poly.pdbx_seq_one_letter_code
_entity_poly.pdbx_strand_id
1 'polypeptide(L)'
;MRYDFYAYMDRMKFIKRWQLMRSTREENIMEHSQSVAMLAHALAVIRKEVYGGSVDIAKTVLYALYHETSEVMTGDLPTPVKYYNQGIHGAYKELEKRACEKMAGMLPQALQGEIAPYILADEKSEEYKLVKAADRLSAYIKCLEELRSGNSEFAKAKKSIEADLHARNMPEVEYFFEKFIPSFGLTLDELEGM
;
A
#
# COMPACT_ATOMS: atom_id res chain seq x y z
N MET A 1 20.16 14.28 22.89
CA MET A 1 20.26 13.86 21.47
C MET A 1 18.86 13.86 20.89
N ARG A 2 18.66 14.40 19.66
CA ARG A 2 17.37 14.46 18.97
C ARG A 2 17.29 13.32 17.97
N TYR A 3 16.11 12.73 17.81
CA TYR A 3 15.84 11.67 16.85
C TYR A 3 14.73 12.12 15.90
N ASP A 4 14.96 12.06 14.61
CA ASP A 4 14.12 12.72 13.61
C ASP A 4 13.18 11.74 12.86
N PHE A 5 13.22 10.44 13.14
CA PHE A 5 12.47 9.41 12.42
C PHE A 5 10.97 9.74 12.30
N TYR A 6 10.30 9.97 13.41
CA TYR A 6 8.85 10.23 13.38
C TYR A 6 8.50 11.59 12.78
N ALA A 7 9.40 12.58 12.86
CA ALA A 7 9.21 13.86 12.16
C ALA A 7 9.29 13.68 10.63
N TYR A 8 10.14 12.77 10.14
CA TYR A 8 10.14 12.36 8.72
C TYR A 8 8.87 11.59 8.36
N MET A 9 8.48 10.59 9.16
CA MET A 9 7.24 9.83 8.90
C MET A 9 6.00 10.74 8.85
N ASP A 10 5.89 11.75 9.71
CA ASP A 10 4.79 12.72 9.67
C ASP A 10 4.71 13.49 8.35
N ARG A 11 5.79 13.58 7.58
CA ARG A 11 5.81 14.24 6.27
C ARG A 11 5.11 13.45 5.18
N MET A 12 4.80 12.17 5.39
CA MET A 12 4.01 11.35 4.46
C MET A 12 2.69 12.04 4.04
N LYS A 13 2.09 12.83 4.92
CA LYS A 13 0.87 13.61 4.65
C LYS A 13 1.04 14.71 3.60
N PHE A 14 2.28 15.12 3.26
CA PHE A 14 2.57 16.14 2.26
C PHE A 14 2.89 15.54 0.87
N ILE A 15 3.07 14.22 0.77
CA ILE A 15 3.45 13.54 -0.45
C ILE A 15 2.19 12.99 -1.11
N LYS A 16 1.84 13.57 -2.26
CA LYS A 16 0.63 13.21 -2.99
C LYS A 16 0.88 12.02 -3.90
N ARG A 17 -0.11 11.16 -4.00
CA ARG A 17 -0.17 10.07 -4.97
C ARG A 17 -0.89 10.52 -6.25
N TRP A 18 -0.78 9.74 -7.33
CA TRP A 18 -1.46 9.98 -8.60
C TRP A 18 -1.13 11.33 -9.26
N GLN A 19 0.09 11.85 -9.04
CA GLN A 19 0.50 13.22 -9.41
C GLN A 19 0.36 13.54 -10.90
N LEU A 20 0.37 12.52 -11.80
CA LEU A 20 0.17 12.71 -13.25
C LEU A 20 -1.28 12.55 -13.70
N MET A 21 -2.20 12.29 -12.79
CA MET A 21 -3.62 12.10 -13.07
C MET A 21 -4.46 13.18 -12.39
N ARG A 22 -5.50 13.64 -13.08
CA ARG A 22 -6.49 14.53 -12.45
C ARG A 22 -7.37 13.72 -11.53
N SER A 23 -7.25 13.92 -10.23
CA SER A 23 -8.07 13.27 -9.22
C SER A 23 -9.17 14.22 -8.73
N THR A 24 -10.36 13.69 -8.47
CA THR A 24 -11.47 14.43 -7.83
C THR A 24 -11.21 14.64 -6.34
N ARG A 25 -10.50 13.71 -5.71
CA ARG A 25 -10.02 13.79 -4.34
C ARG A 25 -8.52 13.48 -4.32
N GLU A 26 -7.73 14.39 -3.72
CA GLU A 26 -6.31 14.14 -3.49
C GLU A 26 -6.12 13.03 -2.45
N GLU A 27 -5.13 12.18 -2.68
CA GLU A 27 -4.67 11.14 -1.76
C GLU A 27 -3.20 11.38 -1.45
N ASN A 28 -2.81 11.29 -0.19
CA ASN A 28 -1.40 11.31 0.23
C ASN A 28 -0.95 9.92 0.69
N ILE A 29 0.39 9.71 0.79
CA ILE A 29 0.92 8.40 1.14
C ILE A 29 0.63 7.96 2.58
N MET A 30 0.28 8.89 3.50
CA MET A 30 -0.13 8.54 4.86
C MET A 30 -1.54 7.93 4.87
N GLU A 31 -2.51 8.55 4.19
CA GLU A 31 -3.86 8.02 4.02
C GLU A 31 -3.83 6.67 3.31
N HIS A 32 -3.01 6.57 2.25
CA HIS A 32 -2.80 5.31 1.53
C HIS A 32 -2.23 4.22 2.45
N SER A 33 -1.16 4.50 3.20
CA SER A 33 -0.55 3.51 4.10
C SER A 33 -1.52 3.03 5.17
N GLN A 34 -2.38 3.91 5.69
CA GLN A 34 -3.44 3.52 6.62
C GLN A 34 -4.45 2.57 5.94
N SER A 35 -4.90 2.90 4.73
CA SER A 35 -5.81 2.04 3.95
C SER A 35 -5.18 0.69 3.65
N VAL A 36 -3.92 0.68 3.21
CA VAL A 36 -3.17 -0.56 2.95
C VAL A 36 -3.05 -1.41 4.21
N ALA A 37 -2.80 -0.82 5.37
CA ALA A 37 -2.71 -1.57 6.63
C ALA A 37 -4.04 -2.26 6.99
N MET A 38 -5.18 -1.58 6.81
CA MET A 38 -6.51 -2.17 7.02
C MET A 38 -6.80 -3.31 6.04
N LEU A 39 -6.47 -3.12 4.75
CA LEU A 39 -6.66 -4.13 3.71
C LEU A 39 -5.73 -5.33 3.91
N ALA A 40 -4.46 -5.10 4.26
CA ALA A 40 -3.50 -6.16 4.56
C ALA A 40 -3.93 -6.98 5.78
N HIS A 41 -4.46 -6.33 6.82
CA HIS A 41 -5.08 -7.00 7.95
C HIS A 41 -6.23 -7.91 7.50
N ALA A 42 -7.17 -7.38 6.71
CA ALA A 42 -8.30 -8.16 6.19
C ALA A 42 -7.82 -9.37 5.38
N LEU A 43 -6.89 -9.20 4.44
CA LEU A 43 -6.35 -10.29 3.63
C LEU A 43 -5.64 -11.35 4.50
N ALA A 44 -4.88 -10.94 5.52
CA ALA A 44 -4.21 -11.86 6.43
C ALA A 44 -5.20 -12.66 7.28
N VAL A 45 -6.28 -12.03 7.78
CA VAL A 45 -7.36 -12.70 8.51
C VAL A 45 -8.10 -13.68 7.59
N ILE A 46 -8.45 -13.27 6.38
CA ILE A 46 -9.12 -14.15 5.40
C ILE A 46 -8.23 -15.36 5.10
N ARG A 47 -6.94 -15.17 4.83
CA ARG A 47 -5.99 -16.26 4.61
C ARG A 47 -6.01 -17.26 5.76
N LYS A 48 -5.97 -16.77 7.00
CA LYS A 48 -5.91 -17.62 8.19
C LYS A 48 -7.24 -18.29 8.50
N GLU A 49 -8.32 -17.50 8.62
CA GLU A 49 -9.60 -17.98 9.16
C GLU A 49 -10.49 -18.64 8.10
N VAL A 50 -10.39 -18.23 6.83
CA VAL A 50 -11.21 -18.80 5.75
C VAL A 50 -10.47 -19.94 5.04
N TYR A 51 -9.17 -19.79 4.81
CA TYR A 51 -8.39 -20.75 4.02
C TYR A 51 -7.42 -21.61 4.85
N GLY A 52 -7.33 -21.40 6.18
CA GLY A 52 -6.45 -22.18 7.06
C GLY A 52 -4.95 -21.99 6.82
N GLY A 53 -4.58 -20.91 6.12
CA GLY A 53 -3.18 -20.61 5.83
C GLY A 53 -2.44 -20.05 7.05
N SER A 54 -1.11 -20.17 7.05
CA SER A 54 -0.27 -19.62 8.11
C SER A 54 0.28 -18.26 7.69
N VAL A 55 0.10 -17.24 8.55
CA VAL A 55 0.63 -15.88 8.37
C VAL A 55 0.68 -15.16 9.71
N ASP A 56 1.68 -14.34 9.94
CA ASP A 56 1.74 -13.43 11.07
C ASP A 56 0.96 -12.15 10.75
N ILE A 57 -0.25 -12.05 11.30
CA ILE A 57 -1.17 -10.92 11.08
C ILE A 57 -0.56 -9.60 11.57
N ALA A 58 0.05 -9.60 12.77
CA ALA A 58 0.64 -8.40 13.35
C ALA A 58 1.82 -7.89 12.50
N LYS A 59 2.69 -8.79 12.07
CA LYS A 59 3.80 -8.49 11.17
C LYS A 59 3.31 -7.96 9.82
N THR A 60 2.24 -8.55 9.26
CA THR A 60 1.63 -8.09 8.00
C THR A 60 1.17 -6.63 8.11
N VAL A 61 0.46 -6.29 9.18
CA VAL A 61 -0.01 -4.92 9.45
C VAL A 61 1.15 -3.95 9.63
N LEU A 62 2.18 -4.35 10.39
CA LEU A 62 3.37 -3.51 10.60
C LEU A 62 4.16 -3.29 9.31
N TYR A 63 4.32 -4.30 8.48
CA TYR A 63 4.89 -4.14 7.14
C TYR A 63 4.08 -3.13 6.30
N ALA A 64 2.75 -3.21 6.34
CA ALA A 64 1.89 -2.28 5.62
C ALA A 64 1.99 -0.83 6.13
N LEU A 65 2.13 -0.61 7.44
CA LEU A 65 2.31 0.73 8.00
C LEU A 65 3.61 1.40 7.56
N TYR A 66 4.67 0.62 7.34
CA TYR A 66 6.00 1.14 7.01
C TYR A 66 6.37 0.97 5.52
N HIS A 67 5.50 0.42 4.66
CA HIS A 67 5.86 0.06 3.29
C HIS A 67 6.23 1.25 2.39
N GLU A 68 5.77 2.45 2.72
CA GLU A 68 6.07 3.69 1.99
C GLU A 68 7.14 4.57 2.72
N THR A 69 7.87 4.01 3.69
CA THR A 69 8.87 4.76 4.45
C THR A 69 9.94 5.39 3.56
N SER A 70 10.34 4.75 2.48
CA SER A 70 11.32 5.31 1.52
C SER A 70 10.83 6.59 0.88
N GLU A 71 9.54 6.73 0.64
CA GLU A 71 8.95 7.84 -0.11
C GLU A 71 8.99 9.17 0.64
N VAL A 72 9.21 9.17 1.95
CA VAL A 72 9.48 10.42 2.70
C VAL A 72 10.77 11.11 2.25
N MET A 73 11.67 10.38 1.57
CA MET A 73 12.92 10.87 1.00
C MET A 73 12.90 10.96 -0.52
N THR A 74 12.26 9.99 -1.19
CA THR A 74 12.26 9.89 -2.66
C THR A 74 11.09 10.60 -3.31
N GLY A 75 10.02 10.86 -2.55
CA GLY A 75 8.70 11.18 -3.10
C GLY A 75 8.05 9.95 -3.76
N ASP A 76 6.75 10.05 -4.04
CA ASP A 76 6.02 9.05 -4.85
C ASP A 76 6.41 9.22 -6.33
N LEU A 77 7.19 8.27 -6.84
CA LEU A 77 7.60 8.28 -8.24
C LEU A 77 6.50 7.68 -9.13
N PRO A 78 6.00 8.43 -10.13
CA PRO A 78 4.98 7.91 -11.03
C PRO A 78 5.37 6.60 -11.70
N THR A 79 4.45 5.63 -11.69
CA THR A 79 4.65 4.28 -12.25
C THR A 79 5.29 4.25 -13.64
N PRO A 80 4.90 5.12 -14.63
CA PRO A 80 5.57 5.13 -15.94
C PRO A 80 7.05 5.49 -15.89
N VAL A 81 7.49 6.26 -14.91
CA VAL A 81 8.90 6.62 -14.71
C VAL A 81 9.63 5.49 -14.00
N LYS A 82 9.03 4.94 -12.93
CA LYS A 82 9.60 3.85 -12.11
C LYS A 82 9.91 2.60 -12.96
N TYR A 83 9.09 2.31 -13.96
CA TYR A 83 9.22 1.13 -14.83
C TYR A 83 9.62 1.46 -16.28
N TYR A 84 10.22 2.63 -16.53
CA TYR A 84 10.60 3.06 -17.88
C TYR A 84 11.58 2.08 -18.56
N ASN A 85 12.60 1.61 -17.82
CA ASN A 85 13.51 0.55 -18.24
C ASN A 85 14.13 -0.14 -17.02
N GLN A 86 14.82 -1.27 -17.23
CA GLN A 86 15.44 -2.06 -16.16
C GLN A 86 16.50 -1.28 -15.38
N GLY A 87 17.25 -0.39 -16.03
CA GLY A 87 18.28 0.43 -15.40
C GLY A 87 17.68 1.41 -14.38
N ILE A 88 16.65 2.15 -14.80
CA ILE A 88 15.93 3.10 -13.92
C ILE A 88 15.25 2.34 -12.78
N HIS A 89 14.58 1.23 -13.08
CA HIS A 89 13.92 0.42 -12.05
C HIS A 89 14.92 -0.11 -11.00
N GLY A 90 16.08 -0.63 -11.44
CA GLY A 90 17.13 -1.11 -10.53
C GLY A 90 17.75 0.00 -9.68
N ALA A 91 18.06 1.15 -10.30
CA ALA A 91 18.59 2.31 -9.59
C ALA A 91 17.58 2.87 -8.55
N TYR A 92 16.29 2.88 -8.89
CA TYR A 92 15.25 3.34 -7.98
C TYR A 92 15.07 2.38 -6.80
N LYS A 93 15.08 1.05 -7.02
CA LYS A 93 15.06 0.07 -5.93
C LYS A 93 16.25 0.21 -4.97
N GLU A 94 17.44 0.48 -5.50
CA GLU A 94 18.62 0.74 -4.66
C GLU A 94 18.44 2.03 -3.85
N LEU A 95 17.84 3.08 -4.43
CA LEU A 95 17.53 4.32 -3.75
C LEU A 95 16.49 4.11 -2.63
N GLU A 96 15.40 3.38 -2.90
CA GLU A 96 14.39 3.00 -1.90
C GLU A 96 15.04 2.27 -0.72
N LYS A 97 15.89 1.27 -1.01
CA LYS A 97 16.60 0.52 0.02
C LYS A 97 17.47 1.41 0.90
N ARG A 98 18.30 2.28 0.29
CA ARG A 98 19.15 3.23 1.04
C ARG A 98 18.32 4.22 1.85
N ALA A 99 17.17 4.67 1.34
CA ALA A 99 16.26 5.53 2.07
C ALA A 99 15.71 4.82 3.31
N CYS A 100 15.26 3.57 3.19
CA CYS A 100 14.80 2.74 4.31
C CYS A 100 15.92 2.52 5.35
N GLU A 101 17.15 2.17 4.92
CA GLU A 101 18.31 2.01 5.80
C GLU A 101 18.62 3.30 6.57
N LYS A 102 18.59 4.44 5.87
CA LYS A 102 18.81 5.75 6.49
C LYS A 102 17.71 6.09 7.50
N MET A 103 16.44 5.83 7.16
CA MET A 103 15.32 6.04 8.07
C MET A 103 15.42 5.17 9.30
N ALA A 104 15.71 3.87 9.17
CA ALA A 104 15.93 2.96 10.29
C ALA A 104 17.07 3.44 11.20
N GLY A 105 18.15 3.97 10.62
CA GLY A 105 19.29 4.54 11.37
C GLY A 105 18.96 5.82 12.14
N MET A 106 17.83 6.49 11.87
CA MET A 106 17.38 7.68 12.64
C MET A 106 16.70 7.29 13.96
N LEU A 107 16.40 6.01 14.17
CA LEU A 107 15.82 5.52 15.41
C LEU A 107 16.89 5.44 16.53
N PRO A 108 16.51 5.66 17.81
CA PRO A 108 17.36 5.29 18.94
C PRO A 108 17.79 3.82 18.86
N GLN A 109 19.02 3.51 19.21
CA GLN A 109 19.55 2.14 19.16
C GLN A 109 18.65 1.14 19.93
N ALA A 110 18.08 1.56 21.05
CA ALA A 110 17.16 0.73 21.84
C ALA A 110 15.85 0.34 21.10
N LEU A 111 15.44 1.08 20.06
CA LEU A 111 14.22 0.85 19.29
C LEU A 111 14.49 0.19 17.92
N GLN A 112 15.73 0.21 17.45
CA GLN A 112 16.07 -0.31 16.12
C GLN A 112 15.73 -1.79 15.99
N GLY A 113 15.97 -2.60 17.01
CA GLY A 113 15.68 -4.05 16.98
C GLY A 113 14.21 -4.37 16.75
N GLU A 114 13.31 -3.54 17.26
CA GLU A 114 11.86 -3.76 17.17
C GLU A 114 11.21 -3.09 15.95
N ILE A 115 11.76 -1.97 15.45
CA ILE A 115 11.10 -1.18 14.40
C ILE A 115 11.76 -1.39 13.02
N ALA A 116 13.10 -1.41 12.97
CA ALA A 116 13.82 -1.52 11.70
C ALA A 116 13.44 -2.75 10.85
N PRO A 117 13.13 -3.94 11.42
CA PRO A 117 12.69 -5.09 10.62
C PRO A 117 11.41 -4.85 9.81
N TYR A 118 10.54 -3.93 10.25
CA TYR A 118 9.32 -3.59 9.52
C TYR A 118 9.55 -2.55 8.42
N ILE A 119 10.57 -1.70 8.58
CA ILE A 119 11.01 -0.75 7.55
C ILE A 119 11.80 -1.48 6.45
N LEU A 120 12.63 -2.46 6.85
CA LEU A 120 13.49 -3.28 5.99
C LEU A 120 12.83 -4.64 5.72
N ALA A 121 11.57 -4.62 5.30
CA ALA A 121 10.76 -5.81 5.17
C ALA A 121 11.41 -6.88 4.27
N ASP A 122 11.25 -8.15 4.64
CA ASP A 122 11.61 -9.28 3.77
C ASP A 122 10.59 -9.39 2.61
N GLU A 123 10.99 -8.92 1.43
CA GLU A 123 10.15 -8.94 0.22
C GLU A 123 9.74 -10.35 -0.23
N LYS A 124 10.38 -11.41 0.27
CA LYS A 124 10.05 -12.80 -0.07
C LYS A 124 9.03 -13.43 0.88
N SER A 125 8.77 -12.78 2.01
CA SER A 125 7.83 -13.30 3.01
C SER A 125 6.38 -13.31 2.50
N GLU A 126 5.57 -14.22 3.04
CA GLU A 126 4.14 -14.29 2.74
C GLU A 126 3.40 -13.03 3.22
N GLU A 127 3.82 -12.46 4.35
CA GLU A 127 3.31 -11.21 4.87
C GLU A 127 3.52 -10.05 3.88
N TYR A 128 4.73 -9.94 3.29
CA TYR A 128 5.01 -8.88 2.32
C TYR A 128 4.22 -9.06 1.02
N LYS A 129 3.99 -10.30 0.56
CA LYS A 129 3.12 -10.57 -0.59
C LYS A 129 1.69 -10.08 -0.36
N LEU A 130 1.16 -10.26 0.87
CA LEU A 130 -0.16 -9.72 1.25
C LEU A 130 -0.16 -8.19 1.26
N VAL A 131 0.89 -7.56 1.77
CA VAL A 131 1.02 -6.10 1.72
C VAL A 131 1.02 -5.59 0.28
N LYS A 132 1.76 -6.24 -0.63
CA LYS A 132 1.75 -5.85 -2.06
C LYS A 132 0.41 -6.08 -2.75
N ALA A 133 -0.37 -7.08 -2.32
CA ALA A 133 -1.74 -7.26 -2.80
C ALA A 133 -2.67 -6.17 -2.23
N ALA A 134 -2.55 -5.84 -0.95
CA ALA A 134 -3.32 -4.78 -0.30
C ALA A 134 -3.02 -3.38 -0.88
N ASP A 135 -1.76 -3.07 -1.19
CA ASP A 135 -1.34 -1.85 -1.89
C ASP A 135 -2.05 -1.72 -3.26
N ARG A 136 -2.04 -2.80 -4.05
CA ARG A 136 -2.76 -2.82 -5.33
C ARG A 136 -4.28 -2.73 -5.17
N LEU A 137 -4.83 -3.36 -4.13
CA LEU A 137 -6.25 -3.31 -3.81
C LEU A 137 -6.69 -1.90 -3.37
N SER A 138 -5.87 -1.19 -2.59
CA SER A 138 -6.10 0.23 -2.25
C SER A 138 -6.12 1.10 -3.51
N ALA A 139 -5.18 0.90 -4.44
CA ALA A 139 -5.18 1.60 -5.73
C ALA A 139 -6.41 1.27 -6.59
N TYR A 140 -6.90 0.04 -6.55
CA TYR A 140 -8.14 -0.37 -7.21
C TYR A 140 -9.36 0.36 -6.63
N ILE A 141 -9.48 0.41 -5.31
CA ILE A 141 -10.56 1.10 -4.61
C ILE A 141 -10.55 2.60 -4.96
N LYS A 142 -9.38 3.24 -4.99
CA LYS A 142 -9.24 4.62 -5.47
C LYS A 142 -9.78 4.80 -6.88
N CYS A 143 -9.51 3.87 -7.79
CA CYS A 143 -10.06 3.91 -9.13
C CYS A 143 -11.60 3.80 -9.14
N LEU A 144 -12.19 3.00 -8.27
CA LEU A 144 -13.65 2.90 -8.13
C LEU A 144 -14.26 4.21 -7.67
N GLU A 145 -13.68 4.86 -6.65
CA GLU A 145 -14.13 6.17 -6.14
C GLU A 145 -14.12 7.25 -7.23
N GLU A 146 -13.02 7.32 -7.98
CA GLU A 146 -12.86 8.31 -9.07
C GLU A 146 -13.88 8.08 -10.20
N LEU A 147 -14.05 6.83 -10.63
CA LEU A 147 -15.03 6.48 -11.67
C LEU A 147 -16.46 6.77 -11.22
N ARG A 148 -16.79 6.50 -9.95
CA ARG A 148 -18.09 6.84 -9.38
C ARG A 148 -18.34 8.35 -9.36
N SER A 149 -17.29 9.13 -9.14
CA SER A 149 -17.33 10.60 -9.21
C SER A 149 -17.38 11.14 -10.66
N GLY A 150 -17.51 10.25 -11.67
CA GLY A 150 -17.54 10.61 -13.08
C GLY A 150 -16.17 10.83 -13.73
N ASN A 151 -15.08 10.56 -13.03
CA ASN A 151 -13.73 10.75 -13.56
C ASN A 151 -13.27 9.53 -14.37
N SER A 152 -13.51 9.53 -15.67
CA SER A 152 -13.17 8.45 -16.60
C SER A 152 -11.66 8.26 -16.82
N GLU A 153 -10.81 9.17 -16.37
CA GLU A 153 -9.35 9.09 -16.51
C GLU A 153 -8.80 7.83 -15.83
N PHE A 154 -9.46 7.35 -14.76
CA PHE A 154 -9.07 6.16 -14.01
C PHE A 154 -9.54 4.82 -14.63
N ALA A 155 -10.31 4.83 -15.72
CA ALA A 155 -10.88 3.61 -16.30
C ALA A 155 -9.82 2.60 -16.78
N LYS A 156 -8.73 3.08 -17.40
CA LYS A 156 -7.63 2.22 -17.86
C LYS A 156 -6.82 1.67 -16.68
N ALA A 157 -6.55 2.52 -15.69
CA ALA A 157 -5.85 2.11 -14.48
C ALA A 157 -6.62 1.03 -13.72
N LYS A 158 -7.94 1.22 -13.53
CA LYS A 158 -8.83 0.20 -12.92
C LYS A 158 -8.65 -1.16 -13.58
N LYS A 159 -8.82 -1.24 -14.91
CA LYS A 159 -8.72 -2.52 -15.66
C LYS A 159 -7.36 -3.19 -15.49
N SER A 160 -6.28 -2.41 -15.55
CA SER A 160 -4.91 -2.93 -15.41
C SER A 160 -4.64 -3.45 -14.01
N ILE A 161 -5.10 -2.73 -12.98
CA ILE A 161 -4.92 -3.11 -11.57
C ILE A 161 -5.74 -4.36 -11.25
N GLU A 162 -6.99 -4.43 -11.72
CA GLU A 162 -7.88 -5.57 -11.56
C GLU A 162 -7.25 -6.84 -12.15
N ALA A 163 -6.75 -6.75 -13.39
CA ALA A 163 -6.07 -7.87 -14.05
C ALA A 163 -4.81 -8.32 -13.28
N ASP A 164 -4.00 -7.39 -12.75
CA ASP A 164 -2.83 -7.70 -11.92
C ASP A 164 -3.23 -8.42 -10.63
N LEU A 165 -4.31 -7.97 -9.97
CA LEU A 165 -4.80 -8.57 -8.72
C LEU A 165 -5.26 -10.01 -8.94
N HIS A 166 -6.06 -10.28 -9.97
CA HIS A 166 -6.50 -11.63 -10.31
C HIS A 166 -5.33 -12.53 -10.76
N ALA A 167 -4.35 -11.99 -11.51
CA ALA A 167 -3.17 -12.74 -11.94
C ALA A 167 -2.27 -13.22 -10.78
N ARG A 168 -2.43 -12.65 -9.58
CA ARG A 168 -1.70 -13.09 -8.38
C ARG A 168 -2.14 -14.45 -7.87
N ASN A 169 -3.34 -14.93 -8.26
CA ASN A 169 -3.93 -16.20 -7.84
C ASN A 169 -3.96 -16.36 -6.31
N MET A 170 -4.34 -15.30 -5.60
CA MET A 170 -4.44 -15.26 -4.15
C MET A 170 -5.90 -15.43 -3.72
N PRO A 171 -6.30 -16.55 -3.11
CA PRO A 171 -7.70 -16.83 -2.78
C PRO A 171 -8.31 -15.79 -1.82
N GLU A 172 -7.53 -15.20 -0.93
CA GLU A 172 -7.97 -14.11 -0.05
C GLU A 172 -8.28 -12.83 -0.81
N VAL A 173 -7.63 -12.56 -1.92
CA VAL A 173 -7.92 -11.42 -2.80
C VAL A 173 -9.25 -11.66 -3.52
N GLU A 174 -9.45 -12.86 -4.09
CA GLU A 174 -10.72 -13.23 -4.75
C GLU A 174 -11.90 -13.17 -3.76
N TYR A 175 -11.71 -13.67 -2.53
CA TYR A 175 -12.70 -13.54 -1.47
C TYR A 175 -13.05 -12.08 -1.18
N PHE A 176 -12.04 -11.21 -1.11
CA PHE A 176 -12.25 -9.78 -0.86
C PHE A 176 -13.02 -9.13 -2.01
N PHE A 177 -12.70 -9.49 -3.26
CA PHE A 177 -13.43 -9.03 -4.45
C PHE A 177 -14.90 -9.44 -4.40
N GLU A 178 -15.20 -10.68 -4.06
CA GLU A 178 -16.58 -11.19 -4.00
C GLU A 178 -17.38 -10.57 -2.86
N LYS A 179 -16.79 -10.44 -1.67
CA LYS A 179 -17.55 -10.12 -0.45
C LYS A 179 -17.54 -8.65 -0.07
N PHE A 180 -16.47 -7.91 -0.39
CA PHE A 180 -16.30 -6.54 0.09
C PHE A 180 -16.29 -5.48 -1.00
N ILE A 181 -15.73 -5.75 -2.17
CA ILE A 181 -15.65 -4.74 -3.25
C ILE A 181 -17.01 -4.20 -3.66
N PRO A 182 -18.12 -4.98 -3.75
CA PRO A 182 -19.42 -4.44 -4.11
C PRO A 182 -19.89 -3.28 -3.23
N SER A 183 -19.53 -3.30 -1.94
CA SER A 183 -19.92 -2.26 -0.99
C SER A 183 -19.22 -0.91 -1.20
N PHE A 184 -18.06 -0.89 -1.86
CA PHE A 184 -17.37 0.37 -2.19
C PHE A 184 -18.10 1.20 -3.26
N GLY A 185 -19.08 0.62 -3.93
CA GLY A 185 -19.99 1.32 -4.85
C GLY A 185 -21.24 1.93 -4.19
N LEU A 186 -21.51 1.67 -2.91
CA LEU A 186 -22.74 2.07 -2.22
C LEU A 186 -22.64 3.48 -1.61
N THR A 187 -23.77 4.15 -1.47
CA THR A 187 -23.91 5.36 -0.67
C THR A 187 -23.95 5.00 0.82
N LEU A 188 -23.85 5.99 1.71
CA LEU A 188 -23.94 5.75 3.14
C LEU A 188 -25.26 5.09 3.53
N ASP A 189 -26.38 5.59 2.98
CA ASP A 189 -27.72 5.06 3.25
C ASP A 189 -27.87 3.60 2.77
N GLU A 190 -27.27 3.26 1.63
CA GLU A 190 -27.26 1.88 1.11
C GLU A 190 -26.39 0.93 1.96
N LEU A 191 -25.31 1.44 2.58
CA LEU A 191 -24.46 0.66 3.50
C LEU A 191 -25.17 0.32 4.81
N GLU A 192 -26.08 1.18 5.29
CA GLU A 192 -26.84 0.97 6.52
C GLU A 192 -27.99 -0.04 6.37
N GLY A 193 -28.23 -0.52 5.15
CA GLY A 193 -29.22 -1.56 4.87
C GLY A 193 -30.66 -1.10 5.07
N MET A 194 -30.88 0.20 4.98
CA MET A 194 -32.21 0.82 5.06
C MET A 194 -32.89 0.85 3.71
#